data_510f0711061a559203da40b5ec345ddd
#
_entry.id   510f0711061a559203da40b5ec345ddd
#
_cell.length_a   1.000
_cell.length_b   1.000
_cell.length_c   1.000
_cell.angle_alpha   90.00
_cell.angle_beta   90.00
_cell.angle_gamma   90.00
#
_symmetry.space_group_name_H-M   'P 1'
#
loop_
_entity.id
_entity.type
_entity.pdbx_description
1 polymer ?
#
loop_
_entity_poly.entity_id
_entity_poly.type
_entity_poly.pdbx_seq_one_letter_code
_entity_poly.pdbx_strand_id
1 'polypeptide(L)'
;MAKRITERVSLRDYQQGVMQRLQSATTVAQVDARLGLQIGNDNWLVDLADVSEVMPVPVVASVPLAHSWFKGVANIRGNLVSVVDLPAFFGQQHVGFTLLARLVLLQPRHLPHASVLVNKMLGLKHLADLEVMPLETTEAAWVGGKYKDASGQLWRVLDVVKLVNEPAFLQTGIA
;
A
#
# COMPACT_ATOMS: atom_id res chain seq x y z
N MET A 1 -33.02 -55.16 10.73
CA MET A 1 -33.61 -53.87 11.16
C MET A 1 -32.47 -52.83 11.25
N ALA A 2 -32.36 -51.97 10.27
CA ALA A 2 -31.35 -50.92 10.21
C ALA A 2 -31.94 -49.63 10.77
N LYS A 3 -31.40 -49.14 11.87
CA LYS A 3 -31.78 -47.91 12.54
C LYS A 3 -31.06 -46.74 11.86
N ARG A 4 -31.73 -45.97 10.99
CA ARG A 4 -31.29 -44.73 10.46
C ARG A 4 -31.25 -43.70 11.60
N ILE A 5 -30.04 -43.33 12.04
CA ILE A 5 -29.84 -42.21 12.92
C ILE A 5 -29.80 -40.96 12.03
N THR A 6 -30.92 -40.22 12.03
CA THR A 6 -31.01 -38.90 11.40
C THR A 6 -30.38 -37.90 12.40
N GLU A 7 -29.12 -37.57 12.23
CA GLU A 7 -28.49 -36.48 12.98
C GLU A 7 -29.21 -35.17 12.61
N ARG A 8 -30.02 -34.68 13.52
CA ARG A 8 -30.63 -33.34 13.42
C ARG A 8 -29.51 -32.32 13.73
N VAL A 9 -28.83 -31.84 12.70
CA VAL A 9 -27.96 -30.67 12.83
C VAL A 9 -28.82 -29.52 13.34
N SER A 10 -28.48 -29.00 14.52
CA SER A 10 -29.19 -27.87 15.11
C SER A 10 -29.04 -26.64 14.21
N LEU A 11 -30.12 -25.88 14.05
CA LEU A 11 -30.11 -24.64 13.28
C LEU A 11 -29.02 -23.65 13.79
N ARG A 12 -28.72 -23.73 15.09
CA ARG A 12 -27.65 -22.97 15.73
C ARG A 12 -26.25 -23.42 15.26
N ASP A 13 -26.02 -24.71 15.13
CA ASP A 13 -24.74 -25.27 14.68
C ASP A 13 -24.50 -24.90 13.20
N TYR A 14 -25.55 -24.90 12.39
CA TYR A 14 -25.51 -24.46 11.01
C TYR A 14 -25.20 -22.95 10.89
N GLN A 15 -25.87 -22.12 11.69
CA GLN A 15 -25.66 -20.67 11.71
C GLN A 15 -24.23 -20.32 12.19
N GLN A 16 -23.73 -20.99 13.23
CA GLN A 16 -22.36 -20.80 13.70
C GLN A 16 -21.33 -21.23 12.65
N GLY A 17 -21.55 -22.35 11.99
CA GLY A 17 -20.66 -22.82 10.91
C GLY A 17 -20.63 -21.88 9.69
N VAL A 18 -21.78 -21.30 9.34
CA VAL A 18 -21.86 -20.30 8.24
C VAL A 18 -21.18 -18.99 8.64
N MET A 19 -21.42 -18.49 9.86
CA MET A 19 -20.74 -17.28 10.36
C MET A 19 -19.23 -17.45 10.43
N GLN A 20 -18.74 -18.58 10.90
CA GLN A 20 -17.33 -18.87 11.00
C GLN A 20 -16.66 -18.97 9.61
N ARG A 21 -17.35 -19.55 8.64
CA ARG A 21 -16.89 -19.59 7.24
C ARG A 21 -16.90 -18.20 6.57
N LEU A 22 -17.90 -17.40 6.84
CA LEU A 22 -17.97 -16.02 6.34
C LEU A 22 -16.85 -15.15 6.97
N GLN A 23 -16.63 -15.26 8.27
CA GLN A 23 -15.56 -14.53 8.95
C GLN A 23 -14.17 -14.96 8.46
N SER A 24 -13.94 -16.27 8.31
CA SER A 24 -12.64 -16.75 7.77
C SER A 24 -12.46 -16.36 6.31
N ALA A 25 -13.49 -16.43 5.46
CA ALA A 25 -13.40 -16.00 4.07
C ALA A 25 -13.15 -14.49 3.94
N THR A 26 -13.82 -13.68 4.78
CA THR A 26 -13.59 -12.22 4.81
C THR A 26 -12.18 -11.89 5.29
N THR A 27 -11.67 -12.58 6.30
CA THR A 27 -10.32 -12.37 6.84
C THR A 27 -9.25 -12.77 5.83
N VAL A 28 -9.41 -13.91 5.15
CA VAL A 28 -8.46 -14.36 4.10
C VAL A 28 -8.49 -13.41 2.91
N ALA A 29 -9.67 -12.95 2.47
CA ALA A 29 -9.78 -11.99 1.38
C ALA A 29 -9.17 -10.62 1.71
N GLN A 30 -9.24 -10.18 2.97
CA GLN A 30 -8.59 -8.94 3.42
C GLN A 30 -7.07 -9.07 3.54
N VAL A 31 -6.56 -10.23 3.97
CA VAL A 31 -5.11 -10.46 4.11
C VAL A 31 -4.40 -10.46 2.75
N ASP A 32 -5.09 -10.82 1.68
CA ASP A 32 -4.51 -10.96 0.34
C ASP A 32 -4.69 -9.70 -0.54
N ALA A 33 -5.52 -8.75 -0.10
CA ALA A 33 -5.76 -7.52 -0.85
C ALA A 33 -4.61 -6.52 -0.67
N ARG A 34 -4.17 -5.93 -1.77
CA ARG A 34 -3.15 -4.88 -1.85
C ARG A 34 -3.70 -3.65 -2.54
N LEU A 35 -3.24 -2.49 -2.11
CA LEU A 35 -3.52 -1.23 -2.79
C LEU A 35 -2.60 -1.10 -3.99
N GLY A 36 -3.18 -1.02 -5.19
CA GLY A 36 -2.45 -0.75 -6.42
C GLY A 36 -2.21 0.74 -6.59
N LEU A 37 -0.96 1.11 -6.82
CA LEU A 37 -0.51 2.49 -7.02
C LEU A 37 0.34 2.57 -8.29
N GLN A 38 0.23 3.69 -9.00
CA GLN A 38 1.22 4.06 -10.00
C GLN A 38 2.24 5.02 -9.35
N ILE A 39 3.51 4.62 -9.36
CA ILE A 39 4.63 5.40 -8.85
C ILE A 39 5.60 5.58 -10.01
N GLY A 40 5.65 6.80 -10.54
CA GLY A 40 6.35 7.08 -11.79
C GLY A 40 5.75 6.30 -12.96
N ASN A 41 6.57 5.50 -13.61
CA ASN A 41 6.15 4.65 -14.75
C ASN A 41 5.78 3.22 -14.34
N ASP A 42 5.95 2.86 -13.08
CA ASP A 42 5.79 1.50 -12.58
C ASP A 42 4.51 1.32 -11.77
N ASN A 43 3.96 0.11 -11.80
CA ASN A 43 2.85 -0.29 -10.96
C ASN A 43 3.36 -0.95 -9.68
N TRP A 44 2.81 -0.51 -8.56
CA TRP A 44 3.21 -0.95 -7.24
C TRP A 44 2.02 -1.46 -6.43
N LEU A 45 2.28 -2.38 -5.54
CA LEU A 45 1.36 -2.93 -4.57
C LEU A 45 1.82 -2.54 -3.17
N VAL A 46 0.91 -2.04 -2.35
CA VAL A 46 1.17 -1.70 -0.95
C VAL A 46 0.20 -2.46 -0.07
N ASP A 47 0.65 -2.95 1.07
CA ASP A 47 -0.22 -3.59 2.04
C ASP A 47 -1.22 -2.55 2.60
N LEU A 48 -2.50 -2.91 2.63
CA LEU A 48 -3.53 -2.05 3.20
C LEU A 48 -3.27 -1.76 4.69
N ALA A 49 -2.63 -2.69 5.38
CA ALA A 49 -2.26 -2.51 6.78
C ALA A 49 -1.18 -1.44 7.00
N ASP A 50 -0.43 -1.06 5.95
CA ASP A 50 0.62 -0.03 6.02
C ASP A 50 0.13 1.36 5.63
N VAL A 51 -1.10 1.44 5.12
CA VAL A 51 -1.74 2.68 4.69
C VAL A 51 -2.80 3.10 5.71
N SER A 52 -2.72 4.35 6.17
CA SER A 52 -3.74 4.94 7.04
C SER A 52 -4.89 5.53 6.24
N GLU A 53 -4.57 6.28 5.19
CA GLU A 53 -5.54 6.97 4.35
C GLU A 53 -4.96 7.26 2.95
N VAL A 54 -5.83 7.35 1.95
CA VAL A 54 -5.50 7.86 0.61
C VAL A 54 -6.43 9.04 0.31
N MET A 55 -5.85 10.16 -0.10
CA MET A 55 -6.61 11.39 -0.31
C MET A 55 -6.11 12.18 -1.54
N PRO A 56 -6.90 13.10 -2.08
CA PRO A 56 -6.41 14.10 -3.03
C PRO A 56 -5.27 14.91 -2.43
N VAL A 57 -4.37 15.40 -3.27
CA VAL A 57 -3.20 16.16 -2.80
C VAL A 57 -3.67 17.50 -2.23
N PRO A 58 -3.40 17.78 -0.94
CA PRO A 58 -3.73 19.07 -0.34
C PRO A 58 -2.70 20.15 -0.73
N VAL A 59 -2.89 21.34 -0.24
CA VAL A 59 -1.86 22.40 -0.34
C VAL A 59 -0.64 21.98 0.46
N VAL A 60 0.52 21.98 -0.19
CA VAL A 60 1.81 21.61 0.41
C VAL A 60 2.67 22.86 0.54
N ALA A 61 3.15 23.14 1.73
CA ALA A 61 4.11 24.20 2.01
C ALA A 61 5.53 23.65 1.85
N SER A 62 6.31 24.24 0.97
CA SER A 62 7.71 23.86 0.75
C SER A 62 8.58 24.18 1.96
N VAL A 63 9.59 23.35 2.20
CA VAL A 63 10.60 23.53 3.25
C VAL A 63 11.92 23.89 2.58
N PRO A 64 12.59 25.01 2.97
CA PRO A 64 13.89 25.37 2.45
C PRO A 64 14.97 24.33 2.80
N LEU A 65 16.01 24.27 1.99
CA LEU A 65 17.18 23.40 2.21
C LEU A 65 16.81 21.89 2.35
N ALA A 66 15.77 21.48 1.63
CA ALA A 66 15.35 20.10 1.56
C ALA A 66 15.67 19.49 0.17
N HIS A 67 15.83 18.18 0.13
CA HIS A 67 15.97 17.46 -1.14
C HIS A 67 14.76 17.69 -2.07
N SER A 68 14.97 17.64 -3.37
CA SER A 68 13.91 17.93 -4.38
C SER A 68 12.73 16.97 -4.29
N TRP A 69 12.93 15.75 -3.83
CA TRP A 69 11.88 14.75 -3.59
C TRP A 69 11.08 15.00 -2.31
N PHE A 70 11.59 15.82 -1.38
CA PHE A 70 10.82 16.24 -0.21
C PHE A 70 10.01 17.48 -0.56
N LYS A 71 8.70 17.31 -0.81
CA LYS A 71 7.82 18.42 -1.23
C LYS A 71 7.55 19.43 -0.14
N GLY A 72 7.69 19.03 1.11
CA GLY A 72 7.43 19.88 2.25
C GLY A 72 6.43 19.27 3.22
N VAL A 73 5.56 20.10 3.79
CA VAL A 73 4.56 19.70 4.78
C VAL A 73 3.16 20.15 4.37
N ALA A 74 2.17 19.35 4.72
CA ALA A 74 0.76 19.66 4.53
C ALA A 74 0.01 19.60 5.87
N ASN A 75 -0.98 20.46 6.03
CA ASN A 75 -1.89 20.37 7.18
C ASN A 75 -3.04 19.43 6.82
N ILE A 76 -3.14 18.32 7.53
CA ILE A 76 -4.21 17.35 7.38
C ILE A 76 -4.96 17.26 8.71
N ARG A 77 -6.15 17.82 8.75
CA ARG A 77 -7.03 17.84 9.95
C ARG A 77 -6.32 18.37 11.21
N GLY A 78 -5.51 19.43 11.03
CA GLY A 78 -4.78 20.06 12.15
C GLY A 78 -3.42 19.44 12.46
N ASN A 79 -3.04 18.33 11.80
CA ASN A 79 -1.72 17.71 11.93
C ASN A 79 -0.81 18.09 10.76
N LEU A 80 0.41 18.49 11.05
CA LEU A 80 1.43 18.69 10.03
C LEU A 80 2.00 17.32 9.63
N VAL A 81 1.90 17.03 8.34
CA VAL A 81 2.33 15.75 7.75
C VAL A 81 3.39 16.03 6.68
N SER A 82 4.49 15.31 6.72
CA SER A 82 5.55 15.37 5.71
C SER A 82 5.06 14.77 4.40
N VAL A 83 5.45 15.38 3.27
CA VAL A 83 5.07 14.97 1.92
C VAL A 83 6.30 14.63 1.11
N VAL A 84 6.48 13.37 0.80
CA VAL A 84 7.57 12.83 -0.01
C VAL A 84 7.05 12.50 -1.41
N ASP A 85 7.66 13.04 -2.44
CA ASP A 85 7.43 12.68 -3.85
C ASP A 85 8.12 11.34 -4.13
N LEU A 86 7.37 10.26 -4.07
CA LEU A 86 7.93 8.93 -4.11
C LEU A 86 8.61 8.58 -5.45
N PRO A 87 8.02 8.92 -6.62
CA PRO A 87 8.75 8.79 -7.89
C PRO A 87 10.10 9.52 -7.91
N ALA A 88 10.13 10.76 -7.42
CA ALA A 88 11.37 11.54 -7.38
C ALA A 88 12.40 10.95 -6.40
N PHE A 89 11.94 10.41 -5.27
CA PHE A 89 12.80 9.66 -4.35
C PHE A 89 13.40 8.41 -5.02
N PHE A 90 12.65 7.75 -5.91
CA PHE A 90 13.13 6.61 -6.70
C PHE A 90 14.01 7.03 -7.91
N GLY A 91 14.36 8.31 -8.04
CA GLY A 91 15.16 8.82 -9.15
C GLY A 91 14.38 9.00 -10.47
N GLN A 92 13.05 8.98 -10.40
CA GLN A 92 12.18 9.22 -11.54
C GLN A 92 11.68 10.66 -11.59
N GLN A 93 10.85 10.99 -12.57
CA GLN A 93 10.26 12.32 -12.69
C GLN A 93 9.32 12.61 -11.52
N HIS A 94 9.31 13.88 -11.09
CA HIS A 94 8.38 14.36 -10.08
C HIS A 94 6.91 14.13 -10.47
N VAL A 95 6.08 13.87 -9.45
CA VAL A 95 4.63 13.81 -9.64
C VAL A 95 4.13 15.19 -10.08
N GLY A 96 3.47 15.26 -11.24
CA GLY A 96 2.78 16.45 -11.67
C GLY A 96 1.53 16.72 -10.82
N PHE A 97 1.15 17.99 -10.69
CA PHE A 97 -0.12 18.37 -10.06
C PHE A 97 -1.28 18.02 -10.98
N THR A 98 -1.72 16.77 -10.90
CA THR A 98 -2.86 16.26 -11.66
C THR A 98 -3.99 15.88 -10.71
N LEU A 99 -5.23 15.86 -11.23
CA LEU A 99 -6.38 15.38 -10.45
C LEU A 99 -6.30 13.89 -10.09
N LEU A 100 -5.41 13.13 -10.73
CA LEU A 100 -5.19 11.72 -10.47
C LEU A 100 -4.19 11.48 -9.35
N ALA A 101 -3.27 12.43 -9.11
CA ALA A 101 -2.27 12.33 -8.04
C ALA A 101 -2.94 12.11 -6.67
N ARG A 102 -2.32 11.29 -5.86
CA ARG A 102 -2.81 10.95 -4.52
C ARG A 102 -1.72 11.10 -3.49
N LEU A 103 -2.14 11.53 -2.31
CA LEU A 103 -1.35 11.48 -1.11
C LEU A 103 -1.75 10.22 -0.32
N VAL A 104 -0.77 9.38 -0.05
CA VAL A 104 -0.93 8.14 0.73
C VAL A 104 -0.31 8.37 2.10
N LEU A 105 -1.14 8.42 3.13
CA LEU A 105 -0.68 8.55 4.52
C LEU A 105 -0.24 7.18 5.02
N LEU A 106 0.98 7.12 5.53
CA LEU A 106 1.51 5.90 6.14
C LEU A 106 0.92 5.68 7.53
N GLN A 107 0.86 4.42 7.95
CA GLN A 107 0.46 4.11 9.32
C GLN A 107 1.45 4.70 10.31
N PRO A 108 0.99 5.40 11.37
CA PRO A 108 1.86 6.04 12.36
C PRO A 108 2.83 5.10 13.07
N ARG A 109 2.51 3.79 13.10
CA ARG A 109 3.40 2.76 13.66
C ARG A 109 4.70 2.59 12.87
N HIS A 110 4.72 2.94 11.57
CA HIS A 110 5.91 2.88 10.73
C HIS A 110 6.69 4.19 10.78
N LEU A 111 6.01 5.29 10.51
CA LEU A 111 6.58 6.64 10.57
C LEU A 111 5.45 7.64 10.86
N PRO A 112 5.40 8.23 12.07
CA PRO A 112 4.38 9.21 12.42
C PRO A 112 4.44 10.43 11.49
N HIS A 113 3.27 10.95 11.14
CA HIS A 113 3.12 12.16 10.32
C HIS A 113 3.85 12.12 8.98
N ALA A 114 3.93 10.93 8.35
CA ALA A 114 4.54 10.74 7.05
C ALA A 114 3.52 10.39 5.98
N SER A 115 3.74 10.93 4.79
CA SER A 115 2.96 10.59 3.60
C SER A 115 3.82 10.57 2.36
N VAL A 116 3.37 9.81 1.38
CA VAL A 116 4.02 9.71 0.07
C VAL A 116 3.05 10.16 -1.02
N LEU A 117 3.56 10.96 -1.93
CA LEU A 117 2.87 11.43 -3.12
C LEU A 117 3.09 10.43 -4.26
N VAL A 118 2.03 10.00 -4.90
CA VAL A 118 2.04 9.04 -6.01
C VAL A 118 1.23 9.56 -7.19
N ASN A 119 1.50 9.05 -8.39
CA ASN A 119 0.86 9.53 -9.62
C ASN A 119 -0.63 9.20 -9.67
N LYS A 120 -1.01 7.99 -9.19
CA LYS A 120 -2.39 7.52 -9.34
C LYS A 120 -2.66 6.33 -8.43
N MET A 121 -3.89 6.19 -7.97
CA MET A 121 -4.41 4.97 -7.37
C MET A 121 -5.01 4.06 -8.46
N LEU A 122 -4.64 2.78 -8.45
CA LEU A 122 -5.07 1.78 -9.43
C LEU A 122 -6.14 0.81 -8.89
N GLY A 123 -6.61 1.07 -7.65
CA GLY A 123 -7.60 0.23 -6.98
C GLY A 123 -6.97 -0.93 -6.21
N LEU A 124 -7.83 -1.86 -5.78
CA LEU A 124 -7.39 -3.05 -5.04
C LEU A 124 -7.01 -4.17 -5.99
N LYS A 125 -5.99 -4.91 -5.61
CA LYS A 125 -5.51 -6.13 -6.27
C LYS A 125 -5.40 -7.24 -5.25
N HIS A 126 -5.74 -8.46 -5.64
CA HIS A 126 -5.52 -9.65 -4.82
C HIS A 126 -4.26 -10.37 -5.29
N LEU A 127 -3.37 -10.70 -4.35
CA LEU A 127 -2.12 -11.40 -4.70
C LEU A 127 -2.39 -12.78 -5.33
N ALA A 128 -3.49 -13.43 -4.94
CA ALA A 128 -3.90 -14.71 -5.52
C ALA A 128 -4.18 -14.65 -7.04
N ASP A 129 -4.51 -13.46 -7.57
CA ASP A 129 -4.76 -13.24 -8.99
C ASP A 129 -3.48 -12.92 -9.79
N LEU A 130 -2.32 -12.89 -9.12
CA LEU A 130 -1.05 -12.48 -9.68
C LEU A 130 -0.05 -13.63 -9.67
N GLU A 131 0.74 -13.74 -10.73
CA GLU A 131 1.85 -14.67 -10.84
C GLU A 131 3.10 -14.11 -10.15
N VAL A 132 3.72 -14.89 -9.26
CA VAL A 132 4.96 -14.50 -8.57
C VAL A 132 6.12 -14.50 -9.56
N MET A 133 6.89 -13.43 -9.58
CA MET A 133 8.08 -13.29 -10.40
C MET A 133 9.35 -13.32 -9.53
N PRO A 134 10.48 -13.80 -10.05
CA PRO A 134 11.74 -13.74 -9.32
C PRO A 134 12.15 -12.29 -9.05
N LEU A 135 12.66 -12.04 -7.84
CA LEU A 135 13.21 -10.76 -7.47
C LEU A 135 14.70 -10.73 -7.86
N GLU A 136 15.12 -9.71 -8.57
CA GLU A 136 16.50 -9.54 -8.96
C GLU A 136 17.33 -8.96 -7.81
N THR A 137 18.60 -9.34 -7.72
CA THR A 137 19.52 -8.85 -6.67
C THR A 137 19.84 -7.35 -6.80
N THR A 138 19.52 -6.76 -7.95
CA THR A 138 19.71 -5.33 -8.25
C THR A 138 18.54 -4.45 -7.81
N GLU A 139 17.44 -5.05 -7.37
CA GLU A 139 16.28 -4.28 -6.89
C GLU A 139 16.61 -3.52 -5.59
N ALA A 140 15.98 -2.36 -5.42
CA ALA A 140 16.15 -1.57 -4.20
C ALA A 140 15.65 -2.33 -2.96
N ALA A 141 16.22 -2.03 -1.79
CA ALA A 141 15.92 -2.73 -0.54
C ALA A 141 14.42 -2.72 -0.17
N TRP A 142 13.70 -1.66 -0.54
CA TRP A 142 12.26 -1.53 -0.29
C TRP A 142 11.36 -2.26 -1.27
N VAL A 143 11.92 -2.97 -2.26
CA VAL A 143 11.14 -3.86 -3.14
C VAL A 143 10.96 -5.19 -2.42
N GLY A 144 9.75 -5.47 -1.94
CA GLY A 144 9.43 -6.68 -1.17
C GLY A 144 9.02 -7.88 -2.03
N GLY A 145 8.75 -7.67 -3.31
CA GLY A 145 8.31 -8.73 -4.23
C GLY A 145 8.00 -8.19 -5.62
N LYS A 146 7.85 -9.11 -6.58
CA LYS A 146 7.53 -8.80 -7.97
C LYS A 146 6.46 -9.76 -8.47
N TYR A 147 5.49 -9.25 -9.15
CA TYR A 147 4.34 -10.00 -9.66
C TYR A 147 4.01 -9.60 -11.08
N LYS A 148 3.23 -10.43 -11.74
CA LYS A 148 2.72 -10.19 -13.09
C LYS A 148 1.23 -10.53 -13.11
N ASP A 149 0.41 -9.67 -13.70
CA ASP A 149 -1.01 -9.96 -13.86
C ASP A 149 -1.30 -10.70 -15.18
N ALA A 150 -2.56 -11.12 -15.34
CA ALA A 150 -3.01 -11.87 -16.52
C ALA A 150 -2.84 -11.10 -17.85
N SER A 151 -2.73 -9.76 -17.79
CA SER A 151 -2.47 -8.91 -18.96
C SER A 151 -0.98 -8.78 -19.28
N GLY A 152 -0.11 -9.37 -18.47
CA GLY A 152 1.34 -9.26 -18.61
C GLY A 152 1.95 -8.02 -17.93
N GLN A 153 1.14 -7.21 -17.22
CA GLN A 153 1.61 -6.03 -16.50
C GLN A 153 2.40 -6.43 -15.27
N LEU A 154 3.57 -5.83 -15.09
CA LEU A 154 4.42 -6.04 -13.92
C LEU A 154 3.97 -5.17 -12.75
N TRP A 155 4.07 -5.74 -11.55
CA TRP A 155 3.75 -5.12 -10.26
C TRP A 155 4.90 -5.37 -9.29
N ARG A 156 5.39 -4.32 -8.63
CA ARG A 156 6.35 -4.42 -7.53
C ARG A 156 5.63 -4.27 -6.21
N VAL A 157 6.05 -4.96 -5.18
CA VAL A 157 5.54 -4.76 -3.81
C VAL A 157 6.42 -3.74 -3.11
N LEU A 158 5.82 -2.70 -2.59
CA LEU A 158 6.50 -1.72 -1.74
C LEU A 158 6.50 -2.22 -0.29
N ASP A 159 7.68 -2.51 0.22
CA ASP A 159 7.90 -2.79 1.64
C ASP A 159 8.05 -1.46 2.38
N VAL A 160 6.95 -1.00 2.98
CA VAL A 160 6.91 0.31 3.67
C VAL A 160 7.87 0.33 4.85
N VAL A 161 8.05 -0.78 5.56
CA VAL A 161 8.98 -0.87 6.70
C VAL A 161 10.41 -0.64 6.24
N LYS A 162 10.83 -1.26 5.15
CA LYS A 162 12.17 -1.05 4.60
C LYS A 162 12.33 0.36 4.03
N LEU A 163 11.31 0.89 3.36
CA LEU A 163 11.34 2.24 2.82
C LEU A 163 11.58 3.29 3.92
N VAL A 164 10.80 3.24 5.00
CA VAL A 164 10.91 4.24 6.09
C VAL A 164 12.16 4.07 6.95
N ASN A 165 12.82 2.92 6.89
CA ASN A 165 14.10 2.68 7.54
C ASN A 165 15.30 2.95 6.63
N GLU A 166 15.08 3.32 5.37
CA GLU A 166 16.14 3.72 4.46
C GLU A 166 16.75 5.05 4.93
N PRO A 167 18.06 5.12 5.23
CA PRO A 167 18.69 6.36 5.72
C PRO A 167 18.46 7.56 4.80
N ALA A 168 18.49 7.35 3.48
CA ALA A 168 18.23 8.40 2.50
C ALA A 168 16.79 8.94 2.58
N PHE A 169 15.81 8.10 2.94
CA PHE A 169 14.40 8.52 3.08
C PHE A 169 14.20 9.41 4.31
N LEU A 170 14.94 9.16 5.38
CA LEU A 170 14.86 9.94 6.61
C LEU A 170 15.66 11.25 6.57
N GLN A 171 16.67 11.32 5.73
CA GLN A 171 17.52 12.50 5.57
C GLN A 171 16.92 13.46 4.54
N THR A 172 15.93 14.24 4.96
CA THR A 172 15.20 15.16 4.07
C THR A 172 15.94 16.47 3.79
N GLY A 173 16.87 16.87 4.65
CA GLY A 173 17.63 18.10 4.53
C GLY A 173 18.88 17.94 3.66
N ILE A 174 19.22 18.99 2.90
CA ILE A 174 20.50 19.11 2.21
C ILE A 174 21.50 19.70 3.21
N ALA A 175 22.56 18.95 3.52
CA ALA A 175 23.66 19.41 4.37
C ALA A 175 24.55 20.40 3.62
#